data_9c649c837b2065943e98ab4c3dd36f36
#
_entry.id   9c649c837b2065943e98ab4c3dd36f36
#
_cell.length_a   1.000
_cell.length_b   1.000
_cell.length_c   1.000
_cell.angle_alpha   90.00
_cell.angle_beta   90.00
_cell.angle_gamma   90.00
#
_symmetry.space_group_name_H-M   'P 1'
#
loop_
_entity.id
_entity.type
_entity.pdbx_description
1 polymer ?
#
loop_
_entity_poly.entity_id
_entity_poly.type
_entity_poly.pdbx_seq_one_letter_code
_entity_poly.pdbx_strand_id
1 'polypeptide(L)'
;MPTSTVKRTDLIFKKDIDYSAVMHKIMKMGKDEFIEELIDSGLRGRGGAGFPTGLKWKLVKAEQSPDKYIICNADEGEPGTFKDREILDNAAEKVIWGMTLAAYITGAKEGFIYIRAEYKYMQTKLRIAIDRMEQNIKALGIKFKLDLMFGAGAYICGEETALIHSMEGHRGEPTNKPPFPVTHGYLNKPTVVNNVETFVNAIIIAEMGA
;
A
#
# COMPACT_ATOMS: atom_id res chain seq x y z
N MET A 1 -39.31 4.96 -21.82
CA MET A 1 -37.84 5.01 -21.90
C MET A 1 -37.30 3.91 -21.03
N PRO A 2 -36.44 2.99 -21.52
CA PRO A 2 -35.88 1.96 -20.66
C PRO A 2 -34.92 2.64 -19.66
N THR A 3 -35.19 2.51 -18.38
CA THR A 3 -34.28 2.88 -17.30
C THR A 3 -33.07 1.94 -17.38
N SER A 4 -31.95 2.43 -17.90
CA SER A 4 -30.69 1.71 -17.80
C SER A 4 -30.36 1.58 -16.33
N THR A 5 -30.53 0.41 -15.76
CA THR A 5 -30.00 0.08 -14.44
C THR A 5 -28.48 0.05 -14.54
N VAL A 6 -27.83 1.16 -14.19
CA VAL A 6 -26.37 1.18 -14.04
C VAL A 6 -26.04 0.20 -12.92
N LYS A 7 -25.46 -0.94 -13.28
CA LYS A 7 -24.97 -1.93 -12.32
C LYS A 7 -23.74 -1.32 -11.62
N ARG A 8 -23.92 -0.83 -10.39
CA ARG A 8 -22.81 -0.34 -9.58
C ARG A 8 -21.90 -1.51 -9.21
N THR A 9 -20.65 -1.47 -9.66
CA THR A 9 -19.64 -2.46 -9.30
C THR A 9 -18.76 -1.85 -8.20
N ASP A 10 -19.06 -2.19 -6.95
CA ASP A 10 -18.28 -1.72 -5.81
C ASP A 10 -17.20 -2.74 -5.46
N LEU A 11 -16.04 -2.64 -6.10
CA LEU A 11 -14.93 -3.54 -5.88
C LEU A 11 -14.17 -3.24 -4.59
N ILE A 12 -14.07 -1.96 -4.22
CA ILE A 12 -13.29 -1.52 -3.05
C ILE A 12 -13.92 -2.04 -1.74
N PHE A 13 -15.23 -1.91 -1.59
CA PHE A 13 -15.95 -2.28 -0.36
C PHE A 13 -16.58 -3.68 -0.39
N LYS A 14 -16.42 -4.43 -1.48
CA LYS A 14 -16.80 -5.86 -1.53
C LYS A 14 -16.06 -6.61 -0.42
N LYS A 15 -16.78 -7.38 0.40
CA LYS A 15 -16.23 -8.00 1.62
C LYS A 15 -15.71 -9.43 1.44
N ASP A 16 -15.96 -10.07 0.31
CA ASP A 16 -15.82 -11.52 0.14
C ASP A 16 -14.49 -11.92 -0.51
N ILE A 17 -13.35 -11.40 -0.02
CA ILE A 17 -12.03 -11.81 -0.50
C ILE A 17 -11.45 -12.86 0.46
N ASP A 18 -11.14 -14.04 -0.06
CA ASP A 18 -10.27 -14.99 0.62
C ASP A 18 -8.80 -14.64 0.34
N TYR A 19 -8.23 -13.85 1.23
CA TYR A 19 -6.86 -13.37 1.08
C TYR A 19 -5.83 -14.50 1.07
N SER A 20 -6.07 -15.59 1.82
CA SER A 20 -5.18 -16.74 1.83
C SER A 20 -5.17 -17.44 0.47
N ALA A 21 -6.35 -17.64 -0.13
CA ALA A 21 -6.46 -18.20 -1.48
C ALA A 21 -5.80 -17.29 -2.53
N VAL A 22 -5.99 -15.96 -2.43
CA VAL A 22 -5.33 -14.99 -3.31
C VAL A 22 -3.81 -15.09 -3.19
N MET A 23 -3.28 -15.12 -1.97
CA MET A 23 -1.83 -15.23 -1.77
C MET A 23 -1.27 -16.55 -2.30
N HIS A 24 -1.96 -17.68 -2.11
CA HIS A 24 -1.57 -18.96 -2.70
C HIS A 24 -1.57 -18.91 -4.24
N LYS A 25 -2.60 -18.28 -4.84
CA LYS A 25 -2.65 -18.06 -6.31
C LYS A 25 -1.40 -17.32 -6.78
N ILE A 26 -1.06 -16.21 -6.12
CA ILE A 26 0.11 -15.40 -6.49
C ILE A 26 1.43 -16.14 -6.23
N MET A 27 1.54 -16.90 -5.15
CA MET A 27 2.71 -17.73 -4.87
C MET A 27 2.93 -18.80 -5.95
N LYS A 28 1.85 -19.38 -6.46
CA LYS A 28 1.89 -20.36 -7.54
C LYS A 28 2.22 -19.71 -8.89
N MET A 29 1.67 -18.55 -9.18
CA MET A 29 1.93 -17.76 -10.38
C MET A 29 3.40 -17.33 -10.44
N GLY A 30 3.92 -16.80 -9.37
CA GLY A 30 5.28 -16.27 -9.29
C GLY A 30 5.33 -14.75 -9.30
N LYS A 31 6.39 -14.22 -8.70
CA LYS A 31 6.53 -12.78 -8.44
C LYS A 31 6.63 -11.95 -9.71
N ASP A 32 7.37 -12.43 -10.70
CA ASP A 32 7.60 -11.70 -11.96
C ASP A 32 6.34 -11.69 -12.83
N GLU A 33 5.64 -12.82 -12.92
CA GLU A 33 4.40 -12.92 -13.65
C GLU A 33 3.32 -11.99 -13.07
N PHE A 34 3.20 -11.95 -11.74
CA PHE A 34 2.27 -11.01 -11.11
C PHE A 34 2.66 -9.53 -11.32
N ILE A 35 3.95 -9.20 -11.36
CA ILE A 35 4.39 -7.83 -11.70
C ILE A 35 3.95 -7.46 -13.12
N GLU A 36 4.08 -8.35 -14.09
CA GLU A 36 3.63 -8.08 -15.46
C GLU A 36 2.10 -7.96 -15.50
N GLU A 37 1.35 -8.83 -14.81
CA GLU A 37 -0.11 -8.68 -14.68
C GLU A 37 -0.50 -7.32 -14.06
N LEU A 38 0.22 -6.87 -13.05
CA LEU A 38 -0.01 -5.57 -12.42
C LEU A 38 0.35 -4.39 -13.37
N ILE A 39 1.31 -4.56 -14.26
CA ILE A 39 1.63 -3.59 -15.31
C ILE A 39 0.52 -3.58 -16.37
N ASP A 40 0.09 -4.74 -16.83
CA ASP A 40 -0.95 -4.90 -17.85
C ASP A 40 -2.31 -4.36 -17.41
N SER A 41 -2.62 -4.46 -16.11
CA SER A 41 -3.81 -3.83 -15.52
C SER A 41 -3.84 -2.31 -15.65
N GLY A 42 -2.71 -1.68 -15.98
CA GLY A 42 -2.58 -0.24 -16.07
C GLY A 42 -2.74 0.51 -14.74
N LEU A 43 -2.65 -0.18 -13.60
CA LEU A 43 -2.81 0.45 -12.29
C LEU A 43 -1.75 1.54 -12.06
N ARG A 44 -2.25 2.76 -11.85
CA ARG A 44 -1.44 3.93 -11.48
C ARG A 44 -1.68 4.31 -10.03
N GLY A 45 -0.67 4.90 -9.40
CA GLY A 45 -0.77 5.44 -8.05
C GLY A 45 -1.94 6.41 -7.89
N ARG A 46 -2.71 6.24 -6.83
CA ARG A 46 -3.92 7.02 -6.51
C ARG A 46 -3.67 8.16 -5.52
N GLY A 47 -2.41 8.48 -5.26
CA GLY A 47 -2.00 9.61 -4.41
C GLY A 47 -1.73 10.93 -5.17
N GLY A 48 -2.10 11.02 -6.45
CA GLY A 48 -1.96 12.23 -7.28
C GLY A 48 -0.90 12.12 -8.39
N ALA A 49 0.29 11.59 -8.13
CA ALA A 49 1.39 11.52 -9.12
C ALA A 49 1.16 10.51 -10.26
N GLY A 50 0.29 9.52 -10.08
CA GLY A 50 -0.09 8.58 -11.14
C GLY A 50 1.03 7.69 -11.67
N PHE A 51 2.10 7.45 -10.91
CA PHE A 51 3.19 6.57 -11.35
C PHE A 51 2.71 5.11 -11.49
N PRO A 52 3.11 4.36 -12.54
CA PRO A 52 2.70 2.98 -12.74
C PRO A 52 3.11 2.08 -11.55
N THR A 53 2.13 1.44 -10.91
CA THR A 53 2.35 0.70 -9.66
C THR A 53 3.21 -0.53 -9.87
N GLY A 54 2.93 -1.32 -10.91
CA GLY A 54 3.71 -2.52 -11.23
C GLY A 54 5.17 -2.20 -11.52
N LEU A 55 5.45 -1.09 -12.24
CA LEU A 55 6.81 -0.63 -12.50
C LEU A 55 7.52 -0.22 -11.19
N LYS A 56 6.82 0.47 -10.28
CA LYS A 56 7.38 0.82 -8.96
C LYS A 56 7.80 -0.42 -8.18
N TRP A 57 6.96 -1.45 -8.14
CA TRP A 57 7.27 -2.70 -7.43
C TRP A 57 8.40 -3.48 -8.11
N LYS A 58 8.44 -3.49 -9.45
CA LYS A 58 9.53 -4.08 -10.25
C LYS A 58 10.88 -3.47 -9.92
N LEU A 59 10.94 -2.13 -9.85
CA LEU A 59 12.17 -1.40 -9.51
C LEU A 59 12.65 -1.75 -8.10
N VAL A 60 11.78 -1.69 -7.08
CA VAL A 60 12.17 -2.06 -5.70
C VAL A 60 12.57 -3.53 -5.59
N LYS A 61 11.87 -4.44 -6.32
CA LYS A 61 12.24 -5.86 -6.34
C LYS A 61 13.66 -6.06 -6.88
N ALA A 62 14.03 -5.32 -7.92
CA ALA A 62 15.35 -5.44 -8.59
C ALA A 62 16.53 -4.97 -7.71
N GLU A 63 16.29 -4.09 -6.74
CA GLU A 63 17.33 -3.58 -5.86
C GLU A 63 17.97 -4.69 -5.02
N GLN A 64 19.31 -4.70 -4.98
CA GLN A 64 20.11 -5.67 -4.21
C GLN A 64 20.31 -5.16 -2.77
N SER A 65 19.24 -5.16 -2.00
CA SER A 65 19.27 -4.78 -0.59
C SER A 65 18.60 -5.85 0.28
N PRO A 66 19.19 -6.25 1.41
CA PRO A 66 18.54 -7.18 2.33
C PRO A 66 17.35 -6.56 3.06
N ASP A 67 17.34 -5.23 3.14
CA ASP A 67 16.31 -4.45 3.80
C ASP A 67 15.57 -3.61 2.76
N LYS A 68 14.27 -3.78 2.72
CA LYS A 68 13.33 -3.03 1.87
C LYS A 68 12.09 -2.73 2.68
N TYR A 69 11.42 -1.63 2.37
CA TYR A 69 10.26 -1.17 3.13
C TYR A 69 9.03 -0.99 2.26
N ILE A 70 7.86 -1.21 2.86
CA ILE A 70 6.56 -0.89 2.28
C ILE A 70 5.90 0.19 3.12
N ILE A 71 5.58 1.32 2.53
CA ILE A 71 4.91 2.42 3.21
C ILE A 71 3.56 2.69 2.54
N CYS A 72 2.51 2.61 3.33
CA CYS A 72 1.21 3.09 2.95
C CYS A 72 1.10 4.57 3.33
N ASN A 73 1.05 5.43 2.32
CA ASN A 73 0.79 6.84 2.53
C ASN A 73 -0.71 7.05 2.74
N ALA A 74 -1.09 7.22 4.00
CA ALA A 74 -2.44 7.55 4.45
C ALA A 74 -2.51 8.99 5.02
N ASP A 75 -1.59 9.86 4.60
CA ASP A 75 -1.61 11.29 4.92
C ASP A 75 -2.47 12.04 3.90
N GLU A 76 -3.78 11.92 4.03
CA GLU A 76 -4.78 12.53 3.17
C GLU A 76 -5.03 13.98 3.60
N GLY A 77 -4.13 14.89 3.17
CA GLY A 77 -4.13 16.30 3.58
C GLY A 77 -4.93 17.25 2.69
N GLU A 78 -5.36 16.83 1.49
CA GLU A 78 -6.07 17.68 0.55
C GLU A 78 -7.47 18.03 1.07
N PRO A 79 -7.82 19.32 1.17
CA PRO A 79 -9.15 19.74 1.63
C PRO A 79 -10.29 19.13 0.81
N GLY A 80 -11.28 18.54 1.48
CA GLY A 80 -12.43 17.91 0.85
C GLY A 80 -12.20 16.47 0.39
N THR A 81 -10.98 15.93 0.51
CA THR A 81 -10.68 14.52 0.21
C THR A 81 -10.85 13.65 1.47
N PHE A 82 -11.53 12.53 1.34
CA PHE A 82 -11.81 11.59 2.43
C PHE A 82 -11.85 10.11 1.99
N LYS A 83 -11.41 9.81 0.78
CA LYS A 83 -11.45 8.45 0.21
C LYS A 83 -10.57 7.47 0.99
N ASP A 84 -9.37 7.90 1.39
CA ASP A 84 -8.42 7.04 2.10
C ASP A 84 -8.91 6.75 3.53
N ARG A 85 -9.52 7.75 4.18
CA ARG A 85 -10.21 7.57 5.45
C ARG A 85 -11.34 6.55 5.34
N GLU A 86 -12.21 6.68 4.34
CA GLU A 86 -13.33 5.74 4.12
C GLU A 86 -12.84 4.31 3.86
N ILE A 87 -11.76 4.17 3.10
CA ILE A 87 -11.15 2.86 2.82
C ILE A 87 -10.56 2.25 4.09
N LEU A 88 -9.79 3.01 4.87
CA LEU A 88 -9.22 2.54 6.13
C LEU A 88 -10.29 2.20 7.16
N ASP A 89 -11.40 2.93 7.16
CA ASP A 89 -12.50 2.65 8.08
C ASP A 89 -13.33 1.43 7.66
N ASN A 90 -13.55 1.20 6.39
CA ASN A 90 -14.48 0.17 5.92
C ASN A 90 -13.83 -1.04 5.24
N ALA A 91 -12.57 -0.92 4.82
CA ALA A 91 -11.83 -1.94 4.06
C ALA A 91 -10.35 -2.06 4.47
N ALA A 92 -10.02 -1.80 5.75
CA ALA A 92 -8.65 -1.83 6.26
C ALA A 92 -7.91 -3.13 5.93
N GLU A 93 -8.58 -4.27 6.00
CA GLU A 93 -7.98 -5.57 5.69
C GLU A 93 -7.46 -5.63 4.25
N LYS A 94 -8.16 -5.04 3.27
CA LYS A 94 -7.68 -4.99 1.88
C LYS A 94 -6.40 -4.17 1.74
N VAL A 95 -6.30 -3.05 2.47
CA VAL A 95 -5.09 -2.23 2.49
C VAL A 95 -3.92 -3.05 3.03
N ILE A 96 -4.12 -3.68 4.18
CA ILE A 96 -3.11 -4.49 4.88
C ILE A 96 -2.65 -5.67 4.01
N TRP A 97 -3.58 -6.38 3.37
CA TRP A 97 -3.24 -7.46 2.46
C TRP A 97 -2.60 -6.99 1.15
N GLY A 98 -2.99 -5.83 0.62
CA GLY A 98 -2.29 -5.19 -0.49
C GLY A 98 -0.84 -4.84 -0.16
N MET A 99 -0.58 -4.35 1.06
CA MET A 99 0.78 -4.13 1.56
C MET A 99 1.55 -5.43 1.75
N THR A 100 0.90 -6.47 2.26
CA THR A 100 1.49 -7.82 2.41
C THR A 100 1.86 -8.41 1.06
N LEU A 101 1.01 -8.25 0.06
CA LEU A 101 1.28 -8.65 -1.32
C LEU A 101 2.51 -7.91 -1.87
N ALA A 102 2.57 -6.59 -1.71
CA ALA A 102 3.74 -5.79 -2.11
C ALA A 102 5.02 -6.26 -1.42
N ALA A 103 4.94 -6.55 -0.13
CA ALA A 103 6.07 -7.07 0.65
C ALA A 103 6.54 -8.44 0.14
N TYR A 104 5.61 -9.35 -0.13
CA TYR A 104 5.93 -10.65 -0.72
C TYR A 104 6.62 -10.51 -2.08
N ILE A 105 6.09 -9.67 -2.96
CA ILE A 105 6.62 -9.45 -4.31
C ILE A 105 8.03 -8.83 -4.27
N THR A 106 8.21 -7.77 -3.48
CA THR A 106 9.48 -7.01 -3.44
C THR A 106 10.54 -7.61 -2.54
N GLY A 107 10.14 -8.49 -1.61
CA GLY A 107 11.01 -9.07 -0.59
C GLY A 107 11.19 -8.17 0.64
N ALA A 108 10.34 -7.16 0.83
CA ALA A 108 10.34 -6.35 2.02
C ALA A 108 9.88 -7.15 3.25
N LYS A 109 10.48 -6.86 4.41
CA LYS A 109 10.17 -7.54 5.68
C LYS A 109 9.43 -6.65 6.66
N GLU A 110 9.45 -5.36 6.43
CA GLU A 110 8.83 -4.36 7.29
C GLU A 110 8.03 -3.36 6.48
N GLY A 111 6.95 -2.88 7.07
CA GLY A 111 6.12 -1.83 6.49
C GLY A 111 5.44 -0.97 7.53
N PHE A 112 4.94 0.17 7.07
CA PHE A 112 4.29 1.15 7.91
C PHE A 112 3.06 1.72 7.23
N ILE A 113 1.98 1.89 7.98
CA ILE A 113 0.86 2.74 7.57
C ILE A 113 1.11 4.11 8.21
N TYR A 114 1.52 5.08 7.40
CA TYR A 114 1.70 6.45 7.83
C TYR A 114 0.38 7.20 7.74
N ILE A 115 -0.16 7.52 8.90
CA ILE A 115 -1.52 8.03 9.08
C ILE A 115 -1.47 9.44 9.68
N ARG A 116 -2.38 10.29 9.27
CA ARG A 116 -2.56 11.62 9.89
C ARG A 116 -2.92 11.50 11.37
N ALA A 117 -2.41 12.44 12.18
CA ALA A 117 -2.73 12.49 13.61
C ALA A 117 -4.24 12.59 13.89
N GLU A 118 -5.00 13.22 13.01
CA GLU A 118 -6.45 13.37 13.11
C GLU A 118 -7.21 12.04 13.00
N TYR A 119 -6.59 11.01 12.39
CA TYR A 119 -7.17 9.68 12.25
C TYR A 119 -6.73 8.70 13.35
N LYS A 120 -6.14 9.19 14.43
CA LYS A 120 -5.69 8.37 15.56
C LYS A 120 -6.80 7.50 16.17
N TYR A 121 -8.05 7.90 16.04
CA TYR A 121 -9.20 7.10 16.48
C TYR A 121 -9.31 5.73 15.79
N MET A 122 -8.70 5.56 14.60
CA MET A 122 -8.68 4.28 13.88
C MET A 122 -7.60 3.32 14.42
N GLN A 123 -6.71 3.75 15.29
CA GLN A 123 -5.55 2.99 15.75
C GLN A 123 -5.91 1.58 16.22
N THR A 124 -6.88 1.47 17.12
CA THR A 124 -7.27 0.17 17.69
C THR A 124 -7.80 -0.79 16.61
N LYS A 125 -8.64 -0.28 15.71
CA LYS A 125 -9.19 -1.08 14.61
C LYS A 125 -8.10 -1.58 13.65
N LEU A 126 -7.16 -0.71 13.29
CA LEU A 126 -6.06 -1.07 12.42
C LEU A 126 -5.09 -2.06 13.08
N ARG A 127 -4.80 -1.92 14.37
CA ARG A 127 -4.00 -2.89 15.13
C ARG A 127 -4.63 -4.28 15.11
N ILE A 128 -5.92 -4.39 15.38
CA ILE A 128 -6.63 -5.68 15.32
C ILE A 128 -6.54 -6.31 13.94
N ALA A 129 -6.69 -5.51 12.88
CA ALA A 129 -6.57 -6.01 11.50
C ALA A 129 -5.15 -6.45 11.16
N ILE A 130 -4.13 -5.73 11.63
CA ILE A 130 -2.72 -6.09 11.47
C ILE A 130 -2.41 -7.40 12.21
N ASP A 131 -2.83 -7.54 13.47
CA ASP A 131 -2.60 -8.74 14.27
C ASP A 131 -3.22 -9.99 13.61
N ARG A 132 -4.43 -9.86 13.05
CA ARG A 132 -5.07 -10.94 12.28
C ARG A 132 -4.27 -11.31 11.04
N MET A 133 -3.81 -10.32 10.28
CA MET A 133 -2.97 -10.57 9.11
C MET A 133 -1.67 -11.27 9.49
N GLU A 134 -0.98 -10.81 10.53
CA GLU A 134 0.28 -11.41 10.98
C GLU A 134 0.13 -12.87 11.41
N GLN A 135 -1.02 -13.24 12.01
CA GLN A 135 -1.34 -14.64 12.31
C GLN A 135 -1.52 -15.46 11.04
N ASN A 136 -2.22 -14.93 10.05
CA ASN A 136 -2.50 -15.64 8.79
C ASN A 136 -1.24 -15.83 7.94
N ILE A 137 -0.38 -14.82 7.82
CA ILE A 137 0.83 -14.90 6.99
C ILE A 137 1.89 -15.87 7.53
N LYS A 138 1.86 -16.18 8.84
CA LYS A 138 2.73 -17.22 9.41
C LYS A 138 2.45 -18.58 8.77
N ALA A 139 1.19 -18.92 8.54
CA ALA A 139 0.80 -20.15 7.87
C ALA A 139 1.25 -20.17 6.39
N LEU A 140 1.38 -19.02 5.76
CA LEU A 140 1.87 -18.85 4.39
C LEU A 140 3.40 -18.79 4.28
N GLY A 141 4.12 -18.83 5.40
CA GLY A 141 5.58 -18.69 5.42
C GLY A 141 6.09 -17.30 5.04
N ILE A 142 5.23 -16.29 5.04
CA ILE A 142 5.59 -14.91 4.73
C ILE A 142 6.11 -14.23 5.99
N LYS A 143 7.27 -13.58 5.88
CA LYS A 143 7.87 -12.78 6.94
C LYS A 143 7.66 -11.31 6.63
N PHE A 144 6.64 -10.73 7.20
CA PHE A 144 6.35 -9.30 7.06
C PHE A 144 5.78 -8.78 8.38
N LYS A 145 6.35 -7.70 8.89
CA LYS A 145 5.88 -6.98 10.06
C LYS A 145 5.31 -5.64 9.62
N LEU A 146 4.12 -5.32 10.07
CA LEU A 146 3.44 -4.08 9.75
C LEU A 146 3.18 -3.29 11.02
N ASP A 147 3.48 -1.99 11.00
CA ASP A 147 3.26 -1.09 12.13
C ASP A 147 2.53 0.19 11.69
N LEU A 148 2.01 0.94 12.67
CA LEU A 148 1.37 2.23 12.48
C LEU A 148 2.32 3.35 12.86
N MET A 149 2.38 4.39 12.05
CA MET A 149 3.11 5.60 12.33
C MET A 149 2.19 6.81 12.14
N PHE A 150 2.24 7.74 13.08
CA PHE A 150 1.37 8.92 13.06
C PHE A 150 2.16 10.15 12.67
N GLY A 151 1.70 10.82 11.62
CA GLY A 151 2.26 12.09 11.18
C GLY A 151 1.90 13.26 12.10
N ALA A 152 2.64 14.34 12.00
CA ALA A 152 2.43 15.56 12.79
C ALA A 152 1.33 16.48 12.24
N GLY A 153 0.58 16.07 11.21
CA GLY A 153 -0.53 16.82 10.63
C GLY A 153 -0.12 17.91 9.62
N ALA A 154 1.13 17.89 9.14
CA ALA A 154 1.57 18.82 8.10
C ALA A 154 1.14 18.33 6.71
N TYR A 155 0.45 19.17 5.93
CA TYR A 155 0.00 18.86 4.55
C TYR A 155 1.13 18.35 3.65
N ILE A 156 2.33 18.93 3.79
CA ILE A 156 3.48 18.58 2.97
C ILE A 156 3.93 17.12 3.14
N CYS A 157 3.61 16.47 4.28
CA CYS A 157 3.93 15.07 4.53
C CYS A 157 3.11 14.09 3.65
N GLY A 158 2.15 14.57 2.86
CA GLY A 158 1.53 13.81 1.78
C GLY A 158 2.47 13.55 0.59
N GLU A 159 3.53 14.34 0.41
CA GLU A 159 4.60 14.09 -0.57
C GLU A 159 5.54 12.99 -0.03
N GLU A 160 5.91 12.02 -0.90
CA GLU A 160 6.59 10.79 -0.45
C GLU A 160 7.96 11.01 0.21
N THR A 161 8.74 12.03 -0.18
CA THR A 161 10.05 12.32 0.43
C THR A 161 9.89 13.06 1.75
N ALA A 162 8.96 14.00 1.85
CA ALA A 162 8.63 14.68 3.09
C ALA A 162 8.04 13.71 4.13
N LEU A 163 7.23 12.74 3.69
CA LEU A 163 6.73 11.65 4.52
C LEU A 163 7.88 10.83 5.10
N ILE A 164 8.83 10.42 4.27
CA ILE A 164 10.01 9.64 4.70
C ILE A 164 10.81 10.43 5.74
N HIS A 165 11.11 11.70 5.51
CA HIS A 165 11.81 12.54 6.47
C HIS A 165 11.05 12.63 7.81
N SER A 166 9.73 12.80 7.76
CA SER A 166 8.90 12.80 8.96
C SER A 166 8.97 11.47 9.73
N MET A 167 8.98 10.34 9.01
CA MET A 167 9.15 9.02 9.62
C MET A 167 10.50 8.83 10.29
N GLU A 168 11.53 9.48 9.78
CA GLU A 168 12.90 9.46 10.33
C GLU A 168 13.09 10.45 11.48
N GLY A 169 12.03 11.15 11.88
CA GLY A 169 12.08 12.13 12.98
C GLY A 169 12.63 13.49 12.58
N HIS A 170 12.78 13.74 11.28
CA HIS A 170 13.18 15.02 10.73
C HIS A 170 11.95 15.88 10.40
N ARG A 171 12.19 17.16 10.15
CA ARG A 171 11.15 18.02 9.61
C ARG A 171 10.72 17.50 8.24
N GLY A 172 9.41 17.38 8.02
CA GLY A 172 8.86 16.94 6.74
C GLY A 172 9.09 17.97 5.65
N GLU A 173 10.22 17.86 4.97
CA GLU A 173 10.60 18.74 3.86
C GLU A 173 10.80 17.88 2.60
N PRO A 174 10.19 18.26 1.46
CA PRO A 174 10.42 17.56 0.20
C PRO A 174 11.86 17.69 -0.25
N THR A 175 12.41 16.62 -0.81
CA THR A 175 13.73 16.64 -1.43
C THR A 175 13.64 16.49 -2.94
N ASN A 176 14.66 17.03 -3.63
CA ASN A 176 14.77 16.87 -5.06
C ASN A 176 15.05 15.42 -5.44
N LYS A 177 14.40 14.96 -6.51
CA LYS A 177 14.64 13.64 -7.12
C LYS A 177 15.45 13.83 -8.40
N PRO A 178 16.39 12.95 -8.76
CA PRO A 178 16.85 11.78 -8.03
C PRO A 178 17.68 12.11 -6.79
N PRO A 179 17.86 11.16 -5.81
CA PRO A 179 17.42 9.77 -5.88
C PRO A 179 15.91 9.60 -5.60
N PHE A 180 15.34 8.51 -6.14
CA PHE A 180 13.95 8.16 -5.90
C PHE A 180 13.82 7.19 -4.73
N PRO A 181 12.69 7.19 -3.98
CA PRO A 181 12.47 6.27 -2.86
C PRO A 181 12.58 4.78 -3.22
N VAL A 182 12.36 4.42 -4.48
CA VAL A 182 12.52 3.05 -4.97
C VAL A 182 13.95 2.52 -4.82
N THR A 183 14.93 3.43 -4.76
CA THR A 183 16.36 3.12 -4.54
C THR A 183 16.84 3.61 -3.18
N HIS A 184 16.48 4.83 -2.78
CA HIS A 184 16.93 5.53 -1.56
C HIS A 184 15.72 6.15 -0.84
N GLY A 185 14.93 5.31 -0.19
CA GLY A 185 13.78 5.71 0.60
C GLY A 185 14.05 5.69 2.10
N TYR A 186 13.13 5.13 2.86
CA TYR A 186 13.20 5.09 4.34
C TYR A 186 14.49 4.42 4.82
N LEU A 187 15.19 5.09 5.74
CA LEU A 187 16.52 4.72 6.22
C LEU A 187 17.55 4.47 5.08
N ASN A 188 17.41 5.24 4.00
CA ASN A 188 18.23 5.13 2.81
C ASN A 188 18.20 3.73 2.17
N LYS A 189 17.03 3.05 2.23
CA LYS A 189 16.80 1.71 1.67
C LYS A 189 15.71 1.75 0.61
N PRO A 190 15.71 0.78 -0.33
CA PRO A 190 14.66 0.68 -1.33
C PRO A 190 13.28 0.60 -0.68
N THR A 191 12.38 1.50 -1.06
CA THR A 191 11.09 1.67 -0.41
C THR A 191 9.97 1.82 -1.44
N VAL A 192 8.92 1.02 -1.30
CA VAL A 192 7.65 1.26 -1.97
C VAL A 192 6.83 2.23 -1.13
N VAL A 193 6.54 3.39 -1.67
CA VAL A 193 5.53 4.31 -1.11
C VAL A 193 4.32 4.29 -2.04
N ASN A 194 3.18 3.81 -1.55
CA ASN A 194 1.92 3.83 -2.29
C ASN A 194 0.79 4.38 -1.43
N ASN A 195 -0.19 5.00 -2.10
CA ASN A 195 -1.41 5.46 -1.45
C ASN A 195 -2.31 4.29 -1.02
N VAL A 196 -3.19 4.51 -0.06
CA VAL A 196 -4.17 3.55 0.49
C VAL A 196 -4.96 2.84 -0.62
N GLU A 197 -5.59 3.60 -1.50
CA GLU A 197 -6.42 3.05 -2.60
C GLU A 197 -5.58 2.22 -3.58
N THR A 198 -4.31 2.57 -3.78
CA THR A 198 -3.41 1.80 -4.66
C THR A 198 -3.20 0.38 -4.14
N PHE A 199 -3.00 0.19 -2.83
CA PHE A 199 -2.86 -1.15 -2.24
C PHE A 199 -4.15 -1.96 -2.34
N VAL A 200 -5.31 -1.32 -2.14
CA VAL A 200 -6.61 -2.00 -2.33
C VAL A 200 -6.80 -2.47 -3.77
N ASN A 201 -6.49 -1.62 -4.75
CA ASN A 201 -6.59 -2.03 -6.14
C ASN A 201 -5.61 -3.15 -6.50
N ALA A 202 -4.41 -3.15 -5.94
CA ALA A 202 -3.44 -4.22 -6.19
C ALA A 202 -3.93 -5.59 -5.70
N ILE A 203 -4.55 -5.68 -4.51
CA ILE A 203 -5.10 -6.96 -4.02
C ILE A 203 -6.36 -7.38 -4.78
N ILE A 204 -7.16 -6.44 -5.28
CA ILE A 204 -8.30 -6.73 -6.16
C ILE A 204 -7.82 -7.31 -7.49
N ILE A 205 -6.77 -6.74 -8.09
CA ILE A 205 -6.15 -7.28 -9.31
C ILE A 205 -5.60 -8.68 -9.05
N ALA A 206 -4.95 -8.92 -7.92
CA ALA A 206 -4.47 -10.26 -7.54
C ALA A 206 -5.61 -11.29 -7.43
N GLU A 207 -6.80 -10.87 -6.98
CA GLU A 207 -8.00 -11.72 -6.92
C GLU A 207 -8.57 -11.99 -8.31
N MET A 208 -8.80 -10.93 -9.11
CA MET A 208 -9.63 -10.96 -10.30
C MET A 208 -8.86 -11.13 -11.61
N GLY A 209 -7.58 -10.76 -11.63
CA GLY A 209 -6.79 -10.59 -12.85
C GLY A 209 -6.73 -9.12 -13.30
N ALA A 210 -5.89 -8.86 -14.34
CA ALA A 210 -5.70 -7.55 -14.95
C ALA A 210 -6.90 -7.10 -15.80
#